data_7e8f8757508c1aef17d99a9cc12dee60
#
_entry.id   7e8f8757508c1aef17d99a9cc12dee60
#
_cell.length_a   1.000
_cell.length_b   1.000
_cell.length_c   1.000
_cell.angle_alpha   90.00
_cell.angle_beta   90.00
_cell.angle_gamma   90.00
#
_symmetry.space_group_name_H-M   'P 1'
#
loop_
_entity.id
_entity.type
_entity.pdbx_description
1 polymer ?
#
loop_
_entity_poly.entity_id
_entity_poly.type
_entity_poly.pdbx_seq_one_letter_code
_entity_poly.pdbx_strand_id
1 'polypeptide(L)'
;MEDHPTPDGIMQLGMGFWGSKTLLSAAELGLFTVLADGAQDVEGLSQRLGLHQRGARDFFDSLVSLGMLRREGRQYANTPEAGLYLDRAKPSYIGGILEMANARLYGYWGSLTEALRTGRPQNEAKTGGNAFDAIYKDPASLRGFLQAMTGVSMAANMAIAQKFSWSNYRSFIDVGTAQGGL
;
A
#
# COMPACT_ATOMS: atom_id res chain seq x y z
N MET A 1 0.30 16.42 38.23
CA MET A 1 1.33 15.42 37.88
C MET A 1 2.25 16.12 36.87
N GLU A 2 3.50 16.32 37.20
CA GLU A 2 4.47 16.87 36.26
C GLU A 2 4.64 15.82 35.13
N ASP A 3 4.43 16.27 33.91
CA ASP A 3 4.55 15.45 32.70
C ASP A 3 6.06 15.25 32.43
N HIS A 4 6.63 14.18 32.96
CA HIS A 4 8.05 13.88 32.75
C HIS A 4 8.24 13.40 31.30
N PRO A 5 9.19 14.01 30.53
CA PRO A 5 9.48 13.54 29.17
C PRO A 5 9.86 12.07 29.14
N THR A 6 9.25 11.30 28.22
CA THR A 6 9.59 9.89 27.97
C THR A 6 10.13 9.72 26.56
N PRO A 7 10.92 8.67 26.25
CA PRO A 7 11.41 8.39 24.91
C PRO A 7 10.38 7.74 23.99
N ASP A 8 9.16 7.48 24.47
CA ASP A 8 8.18 6.63 23.81
C ASP A 8 7.81 7.09 22.40
N GLY A 9 7.56 8.40 22.22
CA GLY A 9 7.25 8.96 20.90
C GLY A 9 8.41 8.83 19.90
N ILE A 10 9.64 9.00 20.38
CA ILE A 10 10.85 8.84 19.55
C ILE A 10 11.01 7.38 19.14
N MET A 11 10.84 6.46 20.08
CA MET A 11 10.94 5.01 19.82
C MET A 11 9.83 4.53 18.90
N GLN A 12 8.60 4.96 19.12
CA GLN A 12 7.47 4.62 18.25
C GLN A 12 7.71 5.09 16.80
N LEU A 13 8.16 6.32 16.60
CA LEU A 13 8.46 6.85 15.27
C LEU A 13 9.65 6.12 14.64
N GLY A 14 10.75 5.95 15.40
CA GLY A 14 11.98 5.31 14.91
C GLY A 14 11.79 3.85 14.51
N MET A 15 10.92 3.10 15.21
CA MET A 15 10.62 1.69 14.95
C MET A 15 9.38 1.49 14.06
N GLY A 16 8.69 2.55 13.66
CA GLY A 16 7.46 2.49 12.86
C GLY A 16 7.62 1.78 11.51
N PHE A 17 8.84 1.72 10.98
CA PHE A 17 9.14 1.03 9.72
C PHE A 17 8.85 -0.49 9.78
N TRP A 18 8.91 -1.14 10.94
CA TRP A 18 8.58 -2.55 11.07
C TRP A 18 7.10 -2.80 10.74
N GLY A 19 6.20 -2.05 11.37
CA GLY A 19 4.76 -2.16 11.09
C GLY A 19 4.44 -1.81 9.64
N SER A 20 5.01 -0.72 9.16
CA SER A 20 4.85 -0.30 7.77
C SER A 20 5.30 -1.40 6.80
N LYS A 21 6.51 -1.95 6.96
CA LYS A 21 7.03 -3.02 6.07
C LYS A 21 6.20 -4.29 6.15
N THR A 22 5.69 -4.65 7.33
CA THR A 22 4.80 -5.81 7.51
C THR A 22 3.53 -5.66 6.67
N LEU A 23 2.88 -4.49 6.72
CA LEU A 23 1.69 -4.20 5.92
C LEU A 23 2.01 -4.18 4.41
N LEU A 24 3.09 -3.52 4.01
CA LEU A 24 3.51 -3.46 2.61
C LEU A 24 3.77 -4.86 2.03
N SER A 25 4.41 -5.73 2.80
CA SER A 25 4.64 -7.13 2.40
C SER A 25 3.34 -7.93 2.29
N ALA A 26 2.38 -7.70 3.19
CA ALA A 26 1.07 -8.35 3.13
C ALA A 26 0.29 -7.94 1.86
N ALA A 27 0.34 -6.66 1.48
CA ALA A 27 -0.27 -6.16 0.26
C ALA A 27 0.39 -6.78 -0.98
N GLU A 28 1.73 -6.79 -1.05
CA GLU A 28 2.50 -7.40 -2.14
C GLU A 28 2.14 -8.88 -2.34
N LEU A 29 2.10 -9.64 -1.25
CA LEU A 29 1.74 -11.06 -1.25
C LEU A 29 0.27 -11.33 -1.64
N GLY A 30 -0.59 -10.32 -1.66
CA GLY A 30 -2.02 -10.47 -1.93
C GLY A 30 -2.78 -11.15 -0.80
N LEU A 31 -2.28 -11.10 0.42
CA LEU A 31 -2.84 -11.79 1.60
C LEU A 31 -4.33 -11.48 1.78
N PHE A 32 -4.71 -10.22 1.68
CA PHE A 32 -6.08 -9.77 1.93
C PHE A 32 -7.08 -10.28 0.89
N THR A 33 -6.63 -10.44 -0.35
CA THR A 33 -7.44 -11.06 -1.43
C THR A 33 -7.59 -12.56 -1.19
N VAL A 34 -6.52 -13.23 -0.75
CA VAL A 34 -6.60 -14.66 -0.39
C VAL A 34 -7.58 -14.89 0.76
N LEU A 35 -7.63 -14.01 1.73
CA LEU A 35 -8.56 -14.07 2.87
C LEU A 35 -9.99 -13.57 2.55
N ALA A 36 -10.22 -13.01 1.36
CA ALA A 36 -11.57 -12.67 0.93
C ALA A 36 -12.44 -13.92 0.67
N ASP A 37 -11.81 -15.06 0.36
CA ASP A 37 -12.49 -16.35 0.20
C ASP A 37 -12.93 -16.98 1.55
N GLY A 38 -12.52 -16.40 2.67
CA GLY A 38 -12.84 -16.88 4.02
C GLY A 38 -11.61 -17.03 4.93
N ALA A 39 -11.88 -17.31 6.19
CA ALA A 39 -10.85 -17.49 7.21
C ALA A 39 -10.00 -18.75 6.93
N GLN A 40 -8.70 -18.66 7.19
CA GLN A 40 -7.74 -19.74 6.95
C GLN A 40 -6.70 -19.85 8.09
N ASP A 41 -6.16 -21.04 8.28
CA ASP A 41 -5.06 -21.25 9.23
C ASP A 41 -3.68 -20.91 8.61
N VAL A 42 -2.64 -21.00 9.45
CA VAL A 42 -1.26 -20.68 9.03
C VAL A 42 -0.80 -21.56 7.87
N GLU A 43 -1.13 -22.84 7.92
CA GLU A 43 -0.72 -23.84 6.93
C GLU A 43 -1.33 -23.55 5.57
N GLY A 44 -2.64 -23.31 5.52
CA GLY A 44 -3.36 -22.96 4.29
C GLY A 44 -2.89 -21.65 3.69
N LEU A 45 -2.73 -20.61 4.50
CA LEU A 45 -2.20 -19.32 4.05
C LEU A 45 -0.76 -19.45 3.55
N SER A 46 0.11 -20.17 4.27
CA SER A 46 1.50 -20.35 3.84
C SER A 46 1.59 -21.05 2.49
N GLN A 47 0.76 -22.08 2.26
CA GLN A 47 0.73 -22.78 1.00
C GLN A 47 0.24 -21.87 -0.15
N ARG A 48 -0.86 -21.14 0.06
CA ARG A 48 -1.43 -20.25 -0.97
C ARG A 48 -0.54 -19.07 -1.33
N LEU A 49 0.22 -18.56 -0.35
CA LEU A 49 1.10 -17.39 -0.50
C LEU A 49 2.56 -17.78 -0.79
N GLY A 50 2.90 -19.07 -0.82
CA GLY A 50 4.26 -19.54 -1.04
C GLY A 50 5.23 -19.16 0.11
N LEU A 51 4.74 -19.09 1.35
CA LEU A 51 5.53 -18.67 2.50
C LEU A 51 6.24 -19.85 3.16
N HIS A 52 7.46 -19.61 3.63
CA HIS A 52 8.16 -20.54 4.49
C HIS A 52 7.52 -20.55 5.88
N GLN A 53 7.28 -21.74 6.45
CA GLN A 53 6.53 -21.92 7.70
C GLN A 53 7.17 -21.24 8.92
N ARG A 54 8.50 -21.10 8.95
CA ARG A 54 9.25 -20.57 10.10
C ARG A 54 8.79 -19.18 10.56
N GLY A 55 8.47 -18.28 9.64
CA GLY A 55 8.09 -16.90 9.96
C GLY A 55 6.62 -16.59 9.71
N ALA A 56 5.85 -17.53 9.14
CA ALA A 56 4.49 -17.25 8.68
C ALA A 56 3.55 -16.88 9.82
N ARG A 57 3.61 -17.63 10.92
CA ARG A 57 2.77 -17.37 12.09
C ARG A 57 3.04 -15.99 12.69
N ASP A 58 4.31 -15.65 12.92
CA ASP A 58 4.70 -14.37 13.51
C ASP A 58 4.29 -13.20 12.60
N PHE A 59 4.38 -13.40 11.29
CA PHE A 59 3.92 -12.42 10.30
C PHE A 59 2.42 -12.17 10.39
N PHE A 60 1.59 -13.22 10.44
CA PHE A 60 0.13 -13.07 10.57
C PHE A 60 -0.26 -12.51 11.93
N ASP A 61 0.36 -12.97 13.02
CA ASP A 61 0.10 -12.44 14.37
C ASP A 61 0.52 -10.97 14.49
N SER A 62 1.59 -10.53 13.80
CA SER A 62 1.95 -9.11 13.69
C SER A 62 0.86 -8.29 13.00
N LEU A 63 0.25 -8.80 11.93
CA LEU A 63 -0.86 -8.14 11.25
C LEU A 63 -2.13 -8.08 12.11
N VAL A 64 -2.35 -9.07 12.98
CA VAL A 64 -3.42 -9.00 13.99
C VAL A 64 -3.14 -7.87 14.99
N SER A 65 -1.91 -7.77 15.49
CA SER A 65 -1.50 -6.69 16.41
C SER A 65 -1.60 -5.30 15.78
N LEU A 66 -1.41 -5.20 14.44
CA LEU A 66 -1.56 -3.96 13.67
C LEU A 66 -3.01 -3.67 13.28
N GLY A 67 -3.98 -4.51 13.66
CA GLY A 67 -5.39 -4.31 13.34
C GLY A 67 -5.78 -4.59 11.89
N MET A 68 -4.91 -5.23 11.12
CA MET A 68 -5.18 -5.57 9.71
C MET A 68 -5.90 -6.92 9.58
N LEU A 69 -5.59 -7.85 10.47
CA LEU A 69 -6.25 -9.15 10.57
C LEU A 69 -6.94 -9.31 11.93
N ARG A 70 -7.90 -10.23 11.98
CA ARG A 70 -8.44 -10.81 13.21
C ARG A 70 -8.09 -12.27 13.26
N ARG A 71 -7.99 -12.82 14.48
CA ARG A 71 -7.70 -14.22 14.70
C ARG A 71 -8.73 -14.83 15.66
N GLU A 72 -9.33 -15.94 15.25
CA GLU A 72 -10.25 -16.74 16.06
C GLU A 72 -9.71 -18.17 16.13
N GLY A 73 -9.19 -18.56 17.31
CA GLY A 73 -8.50 -19.83 17.48
C GLY A 73 -7.26 -19.94 16.59
N ARG A 74 -7.30 -20.83 15.60
CA ARG A 74 -6.22 -21.03 14.61
C ARG A 74 -6.46 -20.32 13.27
N GLN A 75 -7.61 -19.69 13.09
CA GLN A 75 -8.03 -19.08 11.84
C GLN A 75 -7.77 -17.59 11.82
N TYR A 76 -7.24 -17.10 10.70
CA TYR A 76 -7.05 -15.69 10.40
C TYR A 76 -8.10 -15.23 9.38
N ALA A 77 -8.58 -14.01 9.53
CA ALA A 77 -9.52 -13.37 8.62
C ALA A 77 -9.19 -11.88 8.51
N ASN A 78 -9.61 -11.26 7.40
CA ASN A 78 -9.55 -9.82 7.25
C ASN A 78 -10.37 -9.10 8.33
N THR A 79 -9.89 -7.95 8.81
CA THR A 79 -10.78 -6.99 9.44
C THR A 79 -11.73 -6.41 8.39
N PRO A 80 -12.87 -5.82 8.78
CA PRO A 80 -13.79 -5.18 7.82
C PRO A 80 -13.10 -4.14 6.95
N GLU A 81 -12.20 -3.34 7.53
CA GLU A 81 -11.43 -2.32 6.83
C GLU A 81 -10.45 -2.93 5.82
N ALA A 82 -9.66 -3.91 6.24
CA ALA A 82 -8.73 -4.61 5.36
C ALA A 82 -9.46 -5.32 4.20
N GLY A 83 -10.59 -5.98 4.48
CA GLY A 83 -11.39 -6.64 3.46
C GLY A 83 -12.06 -5.68 2.47
N LEU A 84 -12.32 -4.43 2.88
CA LEU A 84 -12.90 -3.41 2.01
C LEU A 84 -11.85 -2.73 1.13
N TYR A 85 -10.69 -2.40 1.70
CA TYR A 85 -9.71 -1.54 1.03
C TYR A 85 -8.46 -2.25 0.53
N LEU A 86 -8.18 -3.49 0.97
CA LEU A 86 -6.97 -4.23 0.60
C LEU A 86 -7.25 -5.52 -0.19
N ASP A 87 -8.50 -5.83 -0.47
CA ASP A 87 -8.85 -6.88 -1.42
C ASP A 87 -8.83 -6.32 -2.86
N ARG A 88 -7.95 -6.89 -3.71
CA ARG A 88 -7.75 -6.48 -5.11
C ARG A 88 -9.02 -6.60 -5.98
N ALA A 89 -9.98 -7.42 -5.58
CA ALA A 89 -11.25 -7.59 -6.29
C ALA A 89 -12.26 -6.48 -6.02
N LYS A 90 -12.02 -5.60 -5.06
CA LYS A 90 -12.94 -4.53 -4.67
C LYS A 90 -12.70 -3.24 -5.45
N PRO A 91 -13.77 -2.53 -5.87
CA PRO A 91 -13.64 -1.20 -6.47
C PRO A 91 -12.98 -0.16 -5.54
N SER A 92 -13.06 -0.39 -4.22
CA SER A 92 -12.44 0.45 -3.19
C SER A 92 -10.98 0.12 -2.91
N TYR A 93 -10.34 -0.76 -3.69
CA TYR A 93 -8.97 -1.19 -3.48
C TYR A 93 -7.96 -0.04 -3.55
N ILE A 94 -7.26 0.17 -2.44
CA ILE A 94 -6.17 1.17 -2.35
C ILE A 94 -4.78 0.53 -2.25
N GLY A 95 -4.69 -0.80 -2.19
CA GLY A 95 -3.43 -1.51 -1.98
C GLY A 95 -2.38 -1.29 -3.07
N GLY A 96 -2.77 -0.82 -4.25
CA GLY A 96 -1.82 -0.49 -5.33
C GLY A 96 -0.75 0.54 -4.92
N ILE A 97 -1.12 1.54 -4.09
CA ILE A 97 -0.12 2.49 -3.54
C ILE A 97 0.84 1.83 -2.56
N LEU A 98 0.36 0.85 -1.79
CA LEU A 98 1.19 0.08 -0.85
C LEU A 98 2.16 -0.84 -1.62
N GLU A 99 1.70 -1.48 -2.68
CA GLU A 99 2.53 -2.31 -3.57
C GLU A 99 3.63 -1.47 -4.24
N MET A 100 3.28 -0.30 -4.79
CA MET A 100 4.24 0.65 -5.35
C MET A 100 5.23 1.15 -4.29
N ALA A 101 4.75 1.48 -3.09
CA ALA A 101 5.59 1.90 -1.99
C ALA A 101 6.59 0.78 -1.62
N ASN A 102 6.14 -0.46 -1.55
CA ASN A 102 7.00 -1.62 -1.25
C ASN A 102 8.05 -1.87 -2.32
N ALA A 103 7.64 -1.88 -3.58
CA ALA A 103 8.51 -2.19 -4.71
C ALA A 103 9.56 -1.10 -4.99
N ARG A 104 9.26 0.16 -4.67
CA ARG A 104 10.09 1.30 -5.08
C ARG A 104 10.43 2.26 -3.94
N LEU A 105 9.40 2.89 -3.34
CA LEU A 105 9.61 4.04 -2.45
C LEU A 105 10.34 3.66 -1.16
N TYR A 106 10.04 2.49 -0.61
CA TYR A 106 10.66 2.00 0.62
C TYR A 106 12.18 1.86 0.49
N GLY A 107 12.64 1.31 -0.64
CA GLY A 107 14.07 1.19 -0.93
C GLY A 107 14.76 2.55 -1.09
N TYR A 108 14.13 3.49 -1.78
CA TYR A 108 14.68 4.84 -1.95
C TYR A 108 14.75 5.61 -0.64
N TRP A 109 13.77 5.42 0.24
CA TRP A 109 13.72 6.08 1.54
C TRP A 109 14.87 5.64 2.46
N GLY A 110 15.39 4.43 2.27
CA GLY A 110 16.59 3.95 2.95
C GLY A 110 17.84 4.79 2.67
N SER A 111 17.88 5.52 1.56
CA SER A 111 18.98 6.41 1.16
C SER A 111 18.74 7.89 1.49
N LEU A 112 17.75 8.21 2.35
CA LEU A 112 17.39 9.61 2.68
C LEU A 112 18.59 10.42 3.21
N THR A 113 19.40 9.83 4.08
CA THR A 113 20.60 10.52 4.64
C THR A 113 21.58 10.91 3.54
N GLU A 114 21.77 10.06 2.51
CA GLU A 114 22.62 10.39 1.37
C GLU A 114 22.01 11.51 0.53
N ALA A 115 20.69 11.48 0.29
CA ALA A 115 19.99 12.55 -0.41
C ALA A 115 20.19 13.90 0.28
N LEU A 116 20.01 13.93 1.61
CA LEU A 116 20.18 15.15 2.42
C LEU A 116 21.62 15.69 2.41
N ARG A 117 22.63 14.82 2.39
CA ARG A 117 24.03 15.22 2.37
C ARG A 117 24.50 15.72 1.00
N THR A 118 23.95 15.14 -0.07
CA THR A 118 24.47 15.37 -1.42
C THR A 118 23.59 16.29 -2.27
N GLY A 119 22.33 16.50 -1.87
CA GLY A 119 21.31 17.17 -2.69
C GLY A 119 20.93 16.40 -3.95
N ARG A 120 21.34 15.13 -4.08
CA ARG A 120 21.06 14.30 -5.26
C ARG A 120 19.86 13.41 -5.03
N PRO A 121 18.99 13.21 -6.04
CA PRO A 121 17.87 12.28 -5.94
C PRO A 121 18.35 10.84 -5.71
N GLN A 122 17.61 10.07 -4.94
CA GLN A 122 17.90 8.67 -4.64
C GLN A 122 16.84 7.72 -5.21
N ASN A 123 16.12 8.15 -6.23
CA ASN A 123 15.15 7.37 -6.99
C ASN A 123 15.71 6.99 -8.37
N GLU A 124 14.84 6.71 -9.33
CA GLU A 124 15.19 6.37 -10.70
C GLU A 124 16.03 7.44 -11.41
N ALA A 125 15.98 8.68 -10.94
CA ALA A 125 16.80 9.77 -11.48
C ALA A 125 18.22 9.82 -10.89
N LYS A 126 18.62 8.88 -10.00
CA LYS A 126 19.95 8.86 -9.34
C LYS A 126 21.12 8.87 -10.33
N THR A 127 20.95 8.22 -11.48
CA THR A 127 21.96 8.12 -12.54
C THR A 127 21.79 9.19 -13.64
N GLY A 128 20.92 10.16 -13.43
CA GLY A 128 20.54 11.19 -14.39
C GLY A 128 19.24 10.86 -15.12
N GLY A 129 18.61 11.89 -15.69
CA GLY A 129 17.32 11.76 -16.38
C GLY A 129 16.12 12.15 -15.53
N ASN A 130 14.92 11.83 -16.03
CA ASN A 130 13.65 12.10 -15.38
C ASN A 130 13.06 10.79 -14.82
N ALA A 131 12.60 10.78 -13.57
CA ALA A 131 11.98 9.63 -12.94
C ALA A 131 10.73 9.13 -13.71
N PHE A 132 9.94 10.05 -14.28
CA PHE A 132 8.79 9.69 -15.11
C PHE A 132 9.21 8.97 -16.39
N ASP A 133 10.28 9.40 -17.05
CA ASP A 133 10.78 8.72 -18.24
C ASP A 133 11.19 7.29 -17.95
N ALA A 134 11.77 7.03 -16.77
CA ALA A 134 12.12 5.68 -16.33
C ALA A 134 10.87 4.82 -16.10
N ILE A 135 9.85 5.37 -15.44
CA ILE A 135 8.58 4.69 -15.18
C ILE A 135 7.86 4.35 -16.50
N TYR A 136 7.81 5.31 -17.44
CA TYR A 136 7.10 5.13 -18.72
C TYR A 136 7.82 4.20 -19.70
N LYS A 137 9.13 3.98 -19.54
CA LYS A 137 9.90 3.03 -20.35
C LYS A 137 9.67 1.57 -19.97
N ASP A 138 9.35 1.30 -18.71
CA ASP A 138 9.08 -0.06 -18.24
C ASP A 138 7.57 -0.30 -18.08
N PRO A 139 6.96 -1.18 -18.90
CA PRO A 139 5.52 -1.44 -18.83
C PRO A 139 5.02 -1.96 -17.47
N ALA A 140 5.84 -2.65 -16.70
CA ALA A 140 5.46 -3.14 -15.38
C ALA A 140 5.41 -2.00 -14.36
N SER A 141 6.44 -1.14 -14.34
CA SER A 141 6.48 0.06 -13.51
C SER A 141 5.34 1.03 -13.85
N LEU A 142 5.05 1.22 -15.13
CA LEU A 142 3.94 2.06 -15.57
C LEU A 142 2.58 1.52 -15.08
N ARG A 143 2.32 0.22 -15.24
CA ARG A 143 1.07 -0.39 -14.73
C ARG A 143 0.93 -0.22 -13.23
N GLY A 144 1.98 -0.51 -12.46
CA GLY A 144 1.98 -0.35 -11.01
C GLY A 144 1.73 1.09 -10.59
N PHE A 145 2.38 2.05 -11.26
CA PHE A 145 2.17 3.47 -11.01
C PHE A 145 0.74 3.92 -11.30
N LEU A 146 0.19 3.57 -12.45
CA LEU A 146 -1.18 3.92 -12.83
C LEU A 146 -2.21 3.29 -11.88
N GLN A 147 -2.02 2.02 -11.51
CA GLN A 147 -2.90 1.33 -10.54
C GLN A 147 -2.86 1.99 -9.16
N ALA A 148 -1.67 2.40 -8.70
CA ALA A 148 -1.51 3.12 -7.44
C ALA A 148 -2.26 4.46 -7.47
N MET A 149 -2.11 5.24 -8.55
CA MET A 149 -2.78 6.54 -8.72
C MET A 149 -4.30 6.39 -8.80
N THR A 150 -4.80 5.41 -9.55
CA THR A 150 -6.24 5.11 -9.63
C THR A 150 -6.81 4.78 -8.26
N GLY A 151 -6.16 3.91 -7.49
CA GLY A 151 -6.62 3.53 -6.15
C GLY A 151 -6.72 4.74 -5.20
N VAL A 152 -5.71 5.62 -5.20
CA VAL A 152 -5.70 6.83 -4.36
C VAL A 152 -6.77 7.85 -4.78
N SER A 153 -7.05 7.98 -6.08
CA SER A 153 -7.98 8.98 -6.62
C SER A 153 -9.44 8.51 -6.62
N MET A 154 -9.69 7.20 -6.58
CA MET A 154 -11.02 6.63 -6.82
C MET A 154 -12.10 7.20 -5.89
N ALA A 155 -11.81 7.34 -4.60
CA ALA A 155 -12.80 7.89 -3.65
C ALA A 155 -13.17 9.34 -3.98
N ALA A 156 -12.19 10.15 -4.39
CA ALA A 156 -12.44 11.53 -4.81
C ALA A 156 -13.21 11.56 -6.13
N ASN A 157 -12.84 10.73 -7.10
CA ASN A 157 -13.50 10.63 -8.39
C ASN A 157 -14.98 10.23 -8.23
N MET A 158 -15.28 9.23 -7.41
CA MET A 158 -16.65 8.84 -7.09
C MET A 158 -17.44 9.96 -6.41
N ALA A 159 -16.82 10.72 -5.50
CA ALA A 159 -17.45 11.86 -4.87
C ALA A 159 -17.75 12.99 -5.88
N ILE A 160 -16.83 13.25 -6.80
CA ILE A 160 -17.04 14.23 -7.89
C ILE A 160 -18.17 13.75 -8.80
N ALA A 161 -18.13 12.49 -9.25
CA ALA A 161 -19.16 11.94 -10.12
C ALA A 161 -20.58 12.06 -9.54
N GLN A 162 -20.72 11.89 -8.21
CA GLN A 162 -22.02 11.93 -7.53
C GLN A 162 -22.48 13.34 -7.17
N LYS A 163 -21.55 14.25 -6.84
CA LYS A 163 -21.89 15.55 -6.23
C LYS A 163 -21.82 16.71 -7.21
N PHE A 164 -21.11 16.58 -8.32
CA PHE A 164 -20.98 17.64 -9.30
C PHE A 164 -22.24 17.73 -10.16
N SER A 165 -22.68 18.95 -10.49
CA SER A 165 -23.90 19.21 -11.27
C SER A 165 -23.66 19.03 -12.78
N TRP A 166 -23.41 17.79 -13.22
CA TRP A 166 -23.07 17.42 -14.60
C TRP A 166 -24.09 17.88 -15.62
N SER A 167 -25.38 17.90 -15.25
CA SER A 167 -26.50 18.32 -16.14
C SER A 167 -26.37 19.75 -16.67
N ASN A 168 -25.56 20.59 -16.04
CA ASN A 168 -25.31 21.97 -16.49
C ASN A 168 -24.31 22.06 -17.65
N TYR A 169 -23.66 20.95 -18.00
CA TYR A 169 -22.60 20.92 -19.01
C TYR A 169 -22.91 19.88 -20.08
N ARG A 170 -22.51 20.17 -21.35
CA ARG A 170 -22.69 19.24 -22.48
C ARG A 170 -21.45 18.39 -22.76
N SER A 171 -20.31 18.81 -22.27
CA SER A 171 -19.02 18.11 -22.42
C SER A 171 -18.08 18.52 -21.31
N PHE A 172 -17.13 17.65 -21.02
CA PHE A 172 -16.00 17.96 -20.14
C PHE A 172 -14.71 17.45 -20.78
N ILE A 173 -13.57 17.98 -20.33
CA ILE A 173 -12.24 17.54 -20.74
C ILE A 173 -11.50 17.13 -19.48
N ASP A 174 -11.00 15.93 -19.46
CA ASP A 174 -10.09 15.43 -18.42
C ASP A 174 -8.64 15.51 -18.95
N VAL A 175 -7.80 16.34 -18.30
CA VAL A 175 -6.40 16.52 -18.68
C VAL A 175 -5.53 15.64 -17.78
N GLY A 176 -4.84 14.67 -18.38
CA GLY A 176 -4.03 13.71 -17.65
C GLY A 176 -4.86 12.53 -17.10
N THR A 177 -5.89 12.16 -17.82
CA THR A 177 -6.88 11.12 -17.45
C THR A 177 -6.30 9.76 -17.06
N ALA A 178 -5.04 9.49 -17.32
CA ALA A 178 -4.35 8.23 -17.01
C ALA A 178 -5.15 7.00 -17.46
N GLN A 179 -5.90 6.36 -16.54
CA GLN A 179 -6.73 5.19 -16.82
C GLN A 179 -8.22 5.54 -17.01
N GLY A 180 -8.58 6.81 -17.02
CA GLY A 180 -9.98 7.24 -17.18
C GLY A 180 -10.83 6.90 -15.97
N GLY A 181 -10.36 7.18 -14.77
CA GLY A 181 -11.05 6.86 -13.53
C GLY A 181 -12.13 7.85 -13.09
N LEU A 182 -12.40 8.92 -13.87
CA LEU A 182 -13.45 9.91 -13.60
C LEU A 182 -14.73 9.53 -14.34
#